data_61c24b0a700d84db91c2215d0b127cfd
#
_entry.id   61c24b0a700d84db91c2215d0b127cfd
#
_cell.length_a   1.000
_cell.length_b   1.000
_cell.length_c   1.000
_cell.angle_alpha   90.00
_cell.angle_beta   90.00
_cell.angle_gamma   90.00
#
_symmetry.space_group_name_H-M   'P 1'
#
loop_
_entity.id
_entity.type
_entity.pdbx_description
1 polymer ?
#
loop_
_entity_poly.entity_id
_entity_poly.type
_entity_poly.pdbx_seq_one_letter_code
_entity_poly.pdbx_strand_id
1 'polypeptide(L)'
;MAYVSYGNTLQLAPKWLLSNDISERHFFDNGNQFQFTLRSKINYTLGQNWNAGIGFAYFLSNTFDPASASTLSVPELRPFQEFNNNQKLNRFTINHRYRIEERYFRKVVNDKLANGYNFNFRFRYKFEVEYRIYQSTNNAQSFSVKAGDEIMLNAGKKIVKNTFEQNRINTAICYQATKNFIFDLGYTFGFQQKSSGDYNQANIFRFSIQHKIKI
;
A
#
# COMPACT_ATOMS: atom_id res chain seq x y z
N MET A 1 15.26 -2.83 1.80
CA MET A 1 14.23 -3.58 2.56
C MET A 1 13.56 -4.61 1.68
N ALA A 2 13.18 -5.77 2.25
CA ALA A 2 12.28 -6.74 1.64
C ALA A 2 10.83 -6.46 2.06
N TYR A 3 9.88 -6.59 1.14
CA TYR A 3 8.46 -6.51 1.40
C TYR A 3 7.78 -7.76 0.82
N VAL A 4 7.02 -8.45 1.65
CA VAL A 4 6.23 -9.61 1.24
C VAL A 4 4.78 -9.35 1.58
N SER A 5 3.85 -9.70 0.67
CA SER A 5 2.43 -9.56 0.93
C SER A 5 1.61 -10.69 0.31
N TYR A 6 0.51 -10.99 0.98
CA TYR A 6 -0.58 -11.80 0.45
C TYR A 6 -1.87 -10.98 0.51
N GLY A 7 -2.55 -10.88 -0.61
CA GLY A 7 -3.86 -10.25 -0.70
C GLY A 7 -4.89 -11.21 -1.26
N ASN A 8 -6.12 -11.08 -0.79
CA ASN A 8 -7.24 -11.77 -1.42
C ASN A 8 -8.37 -10.78 -1.74
N THR A 9 -9.16 -11.15 -2.74
CA THR A 9 -10.37 -10.42 -3.12
C THR A 9 -11.50 -11.41 -3.30
N LEU A 10 -12.57 -11.23 -2.53
CA LEU A 10 -13.79 -12.03 -2.58
C LEU A 10 -14.88 -11.21 -3.27
N GLN A 11 -15.55 -11.81 -4.24
CA GLN A 11 -16.73 -11.20 -4.85
C GLN A 11 -17.97 -11.59 -4.03
N LEU A 12 -18.49 -10.64 -3.24
CA LEU A 12 -19.66 -10.84 -2.37
C LEU A 12 -20.98 -10.70 -3.15
N ALA A 13 -20.99 -9.83 -4.16
CA ALA A 13 -22.14 -9.58 -5.04
C ALA A 13 -21.63 -8.92 -6.34
N PRO A 14 -22.45 -8.77 -7.40
CA PRO A 14 -22.00 -8.25 -8.71
C PRO A 14 -21.25 -6.92 -8.65
N LYS A 15 -21.56 -6.06 -7.68
CA LYS A 15 -20.91 -4.75 -7.49
C LYS A 15 -20.08 -4.64 -6.23
N TRP A 16 -20.05 -5.67 -5.36
CA TRP A 16 -19.41 -5.63 -4.06
C TRP A 16 -18.21 -6.58 -3.98
N LEU A 17 -17.07 -6.05 -3.61
CA LEU A 17 -15.83 -6.79 -3.43
C LEU A 17 -15.28 -6.55 -2.03
N LEU A 18 -14.97 -7.62 -1.31
CA LEU A 18 -14.17 -7.58 -0.08
C LEU A 18 -12.72 -7.88 -0.44
N SER A 19 -11.81 -7.02 -0.05
CA SER A 19 -10.37 -7.21 -0.25
C SER A 19 -9.64 -7.18 1.08
N ASN A 20 -8.81 -8.20 1.32
CA ASN A 20 -7.96 -8.26 2.49
C ASN A 20 -6.50 -8.37 2.05
N ASP A 21 -5.60 -7.88 2.87
CA ASP A 21 -4.16 -7.88 2.59
C ASP A 21 -3.41 -7.96 3.92
N ILE A 22 -2.43 -8.85 3.97
CA ILE A 22 -1.44 -8.95 5.03
C ILE A 22 -0.06 -8.76 4.42
N SER A 23 0.78 -7.99 5.08
CA SER A 23 2.13 -7.74 4.59
C SER A 23 3.14 -7.45 5.67
N GLU A 24 4.40 -7.76 5.35
CA GLU A 24 5.55 -7.51 6.19
C GLU A 24 6.68 -6.83 5.43
N ARG A 25 7.45 -6.03 6.16
CA ARG A 25 8.69 -5.41 5.68
C ARG A 25 9.81 -5.70 6.65
N HIS A 26 10.95 -6.08 6.09
CA HIS A 26 12.17 -6.36 6.84
C HIS A 26 13.34 -5.58 6.27
N PHE A 27 14.26 -5.18 7.14
CA PHE A 27 15.56 -4.67 6.71
C PHE A 27 16.41 -5.82 6.15
N PHE A 28 17.22 -5.54 5.12
CA PHE A 28 18.17 -6.53 4.60
C PHE A 28 19.37 -6.71 5.53
N ASP A 29 19.80 -5.63 6.16
CA ASP A 29 21.08 -5.58 6.92
C ASP A 29 21.09 -6.51 8.12
N ASN A 30 19.96 -6.64 8.83
CA ASN A 30 19.87 -7.42 10.05
C ASN A 30 18.63 -8.32 10.13
N GLY A 31 17.79 -8.31 9.10
CA GLY A 31 16.55 -9.09 9.06
C GLY A 31 15.44 -8.59 9.99
N ASN A 32 15.67 -7.51 10.74
CA ASN A 32 14.67 -6.98 11.68
C ASN A 32 13.40 -6.52 10.95
N GLN A 33 12.25 -6.80 11.56
CA GLN A 33 10.97 -6.36 11.06
C GLN A 33 10.88 -4.83 11.17
N PHE A 34 10.61 -4.17 10.04
CA PHE A 34 10.29 -2.74 10.02
C PHE A 34 8.81 -2.51 10.22
N GLN A 35 7.95 -3.27 9.54
CA GLN A 35 6.51 -3.02 9.60
C GLN A 35 5.71 -4.29 9.28
N PHE A 36 4.71 -4.54 10.10
CA PHE A 36 3.61 -5.47 9.81
C PHE A 36 2.35 -4.66 9.44
N THR A 37 1.55 -5.16 8.50
CA THR A 37 0.29 -4.53 8.11
C THR A 37 -0.80 -5.58 7.90
N LEU A 38 -1.97 -5.31 8.45
CA LEU A 38 -3.22 -6.02 8.15
C LEU A 38 -4.23 -4.99 7.64
N ARG A 39 -4.87 -5.26 6.50
CA ARG A 39 -5.84 -4.35 5.89
C ARG A 39 -7.04 -5.11 5.38
N SER A 40 -8.22 -4.51 5.58
CA SER A 40 -9.48 -4.98 4.99
C SER A 40 -10.25 -3.81 4.41
N LYS A 41 -10.91 -4.01 3.26
CA LYS A 41 -11.76 -3.00 2.64
C LYS A 41 -12.90 -3.61 1.86
N ILE A 42 -14.02 -2.91 1.84
CA ILE A 42 -15.16 -3.18 0.96
C ILE A 42 -15.12 -2.15 -0.17
N ASN A 43 -15.25 -2.63 -1.40
CA ASN A 43 -15.31 -1.81 -2.59
C ASN A 43 -16.68 -1.98 -3.26
N TYR A 44 -17.20 -0.88 -3.79
CA TYR A 44 -18.42 -0.84 -4.58
C TYR A 44 -18.12 -0.31 -5.98
N THR A 45 -18.58 -1.01 -7.00
CA THR A 45 -18.43 -0.62 -8.40
C THR A 45 -19.47 0.41 -8.76
N LEU A 46 -19.05 1.66 -9.02
CA LEU A 46 -19.91 2.78 -9.39
C LEU A 46 -20.30 2.75 -10.88
N GLY A 47 -19.50 2.14 -11.73
CA GLY A 47 -19.64 2.14 -13.20
C GLY A 47 -18.59 3.02 -13.87
N GLN A 48 -18.52 2.97 -15.22
CA GLN A 48 -17.58 3.77 -16.02
C GLN A 48 -16.11 3.71 -15.52
N ASN A 49 -15.65 2.51 -15.15
CA ASN A 49 -14.31 2.25 -14.63
C ASN A 49 -14.04 2.78 -13.20
N TRP A 50 -15.03 3.34 -12.52
CA TRP A 50 -14.90 3.85 -11.16
C TRP A 50 -15.37 2.84 -10.11
N ASN A 51 -14.63 2.79 -9.01
CA ASN A 51 -15.08 2.14 -7.78
C ASN A 51 -14.74 3.01 -6.56
N ALA A 52 -15.57 2.91 -5.54
CA ALA A 52 -15.36 3.52 -4.25
C ALA A 52 -15.13 2.44 -3.20
N GLY A 53 -14.31 2.70 -2.20
CA GLY A 53 -14.03 1.77 -1.13
C GLY A 53 -13.88 2.45 0.22
N ILE A 54 -14.29 1.74 1.25
CA ILE A 54 -13.98 2.08 2.65
C ILE A 54 -13.24 0.90 3.28
N GLY A 55 -12.32 1.20 4.17
CA GLY A 55 -11.54 0.14 4.79
C GLY A 55 -10.88 0.58 6.08
N PHE A 56 -10.24 -0.40 6.67
CA PHE A 56 -9.48 -0.26 7.89
C PHE A 56 -8.14 -0.97 7.74
N ALA A 57 -7.08 -0.36 8.25
CA ALA A 57 -5.77 -0.97 8.33
C ALA A 57 -5.19 -0.85 9.73
N TYR A 58 -4.54 -1.93 10.16
CA TYR A 58 -3.70 -1.97 11.35
C TYR A 58 -2.25 -2.04 10.91
N PHE A 59 -1.43 -1.20 11.48
CA PHE A 59 0.01 -1.20 11.30
C PHE A 59 0.71 -1.40 12.63
N LEU A 60 1.76 -2.19 12.62
CA LEU A 60 2.72 -2.28 13.69
C LEU A 60 4.08 -1.90 13.09
N SER A 61 4.65 -0.79 13.53
CA SER A 61 5.86 -0.24 12.91
C SER A 61 6.96 -0.07 13.94
N ASN A 62 8.15 -0.54 13.60
CA ASN A 62 9.38 -0.31 14.35
C ASN A 62 10.08 0.95 13.85
N THR A 63 11.20 1.32 14.44
CA THR A 63 11.94 2.50 13.99
C THR A 63 12.43 2.32 12.55
N PHE A 64 12.57 3.39 11.81
CA PHE A 64 13.09 3.37 10.44
C PHE A 64 14.62 3.21 10.37
N ASP A 65 15.29 3.12 11.50
CA ASP A 65 16.73 2.95 11.60
C ASP A 65 17.06 1.51 11.96
N PRO A 66 17.68 0.72 11.06
CA PRO A 66 18.05 -0.67 11.33
C PRO A 66 19.11 -0.80 12.44
N ALA A 67 19.89 0.24 12.71
CA ALA A 67 20.90 0.27 13.76
C ALA A 67 20.35 0.72 15.12
N SER A 68 19.06 1.07 15.21
CA SER A 68 18.43 1.52 16.45
C SER A 68 18.43 0.40 17.50
N ALA A 69 18.81 0.73 18.72
CA ALA A 69 18.69 -0.14 19.88
C ALA A 69 17.22 -0.28 20.36
N SER A 70 16.30 0.59 19.91
CA SER A 70 14.91 0.51 20.28
C SER A 70 14.22 -0.68 19.60
N THR A 71 13.60 -1.52 20.41
CA THR A 71 12.74 -2.63 19.96
C THR A 71 11.26 -2.26 19.98
N LEU A 72 10.94 -0.97 20.19
CA LEU A 72 9.57 -0.50 20.32
C LEU A 72 8.81 -0.61 19.02
N SER A 73 7.73 -1.36 19.05
CA SER A 73 6.75 -1.44 17.97
C SER A 73 5.57 -0.52 18.28
N VAL A 74 5.29 0.43 17.38
CA VAL A 74 4.23 1.42 17.54
C VAL A 74 3.00 1.00 16.74
N PRO A 75 1.87 0.68 17.41
CA PRO A 75 0.60 0.40 16.74
C PRO A 75 0.00 1.66 16.13
N GLU A 76 -0.56 1.51 14.92
CA GLU A 76 -1.32 2.54 14.23
C GLU A 76 -2.63 1.95 13.69
N LEU A 77 -3.75 2.61 13.98
CA LEU A 77 -5.07 2.32 13.43
C LEU A 77 -5.35 3.31 12.31
N ARG A 78 -5.89 2.82 11.19
CA ARG A 78 -6.04 3.64 10.00
C ARG A 78 -7.33 3.31 9.23
N PRO A 79 -8.47 3.91 9.61
CA PRO A 79 -9.62 4.00 8.72
C PRO A 79 -9.22 4.72 7.43
N PHE A 80 -9.84 4.36 6.30
CA PHE A 80 -9.57 5.05 5.04
C PHE A 80 -10.76 4.94 4.07
N GLN A 81 -10.83 5.93 3.17
CA GLN A 81 -11.74 5.96 2.05
C GLN A 81 -10.91 6.09 0.76
N GLU A 82 -11.36 5.43 -0.30
CA GLU A 82 -10.68 5.54 -1.59
C GLU A 82 -11.63 5.54 -2.77
N PHE A 83 -11.20 6.24 -3.83
CA PHE A 83 -11.78 6.17 -5.16
C PHE A 83 -10.71 5.69 -6.13
N ASN A 84 -11.09 4.74 -6.97
CA ASN A 84 -10.20 4.21 -7.98
C ASN A 84 -10.86 4.34 -9.35
N ASN A 85 -10.06 4.71 -10.35
CA ASN A 85 -10.44 4.69 -11.75
C ASN A 85 -9.49 3.78 -12.51
N ASN A 86 -10.04 2.79 -13.25
CA ASN A 86 -9.27 1.79 -13.99
C ASN A 86 -9.67 1.84 -15.47
N GLN A 87 -8.87 2.48 -16.30
CA GLN A 87 -9.11 2.61 -17.74
C GLN A 87 -8.33 1.54 -18.52
N LYS A 88 -9.03 0.73 -19.29
CA LYS A 88 -8.42 -0.28 -20.15
C LYS A 88 -8.36 0.22 -21.58
N LEU A 89 -7.17 0.34 -22.12
CA LEU A 89 -6.86 0.85 -23.44
C LEU A 89 -6.01 -0.19 -24.19
N ASN A 90 -6.64 -1.14 -24.87
CA ASN A 90 -5.99 -2.24 -25.56
C ASN A 90 -5.06 -3.04 -24.64
N ARG A 91 -3.73 -2.90 -24.77
CA ARG A 91 -2.73 -3.55 -23.91
C ARG A 91 -2.38 -2.76 -22.66
N PHE A 92 -2.80 -1.50 -22.58
CA PHE A 92 -2.57 -0.64 -21.44
C PHE A 92 -3.74 -0.69 -20.46
N THR A 93 -3.42 -0.62 -19.17
CA THR A 93 -4.37 -0.30 -18.12
C THR A 93 -3.81 0.88 -17.34
N ILE A 94 -4.60 1.95 -17.22
CA ILE A 94 -4.25 3.14 -16.46
C ILE A 94 -5.07 3.14 -15.19
N ASN A 95 -4.40 3.24 -14.06
CA ASN A 95 -5.00 3.21 -12.73
C ASN A 95 -4.76 4.52 -12.00
N HIS A 96 -5.82 5.14 -11.52
CA HIS A 96 -5.77 6.27 -10.60
C HIS A 96 -6.36 5.84 -9.27
N ARG A 97 -5.70 6.14 -8.16
CA ARG A 97 -6.23 5.95 -6.82
C ARG A 97 -6.11 7.22 -6.01
N TYR A 98 -7.23 7.68 -5.50
CA TYR A 98 -7.34 8.76 -4.52
C TYR A 98 -7.71 8.14 -3.20
N ARG A 99 -6.95 8.41 -2.12
CA ARG A 99 -7.22 7.85 -0.80
C ARG A 99 -7.02 8.89 0.27
N ILE A 100 -7.93 8.89 1.23
CA ILE A 100 -7.83 9.65 2.47
C ILE A 100 -7.67 8.62 3.59
N GLU A 101 -6.66 8.79 4.42
CA GLU A 101 -6.38 7.95 5.58
C GLU A 101 -6.48 8.79 6.85
N GLU A 102 -7.20 8.30 7.84
CA GLU A 102 -7.29 8.84 9.20
C GLU A 102 -6.33 8.03 10.06
N ARG A 103 -5.23 8.65 10.48
CA ARG A 103 -4.12 7.95 11.12
C ARG A 103 -4.12 8.18 12.62
N TYR A 104 -4.35 7.12 13.40
CA TYR A 104 -4.29 7.10 14.85
C TYR A 104 -3.10 6.24 15.29
N PHE A 105 -1.97 6.83 15.62
CA PHE A 105 -0.81 6.11 16.13
C PHE A 105 -0.61 6.37 17.62
N ARG A 106 -0.28 5.30 18.34
CA ARG A 106 -0.04 5.36 19.79
C ARG A 106 1.03 6.40 20.10
N LYS A 107 0.81 7.14 21.19
CA LYS A 107 1.83 8.05 21.71
C LYS A 107 3.02 7.26 22.23
N VAL A 108 4.20 7.83 22.06
CA VAL A 108 5.46 7.31 22.59
C VAL A 108 6.09 8.38 23.47
N VAL A 109 6.50 7.99 24.66
CA VAL A 109 7.22 8.86 25.63
C VAL A 109 8.34 8.03 26.24
N ASN A 110 9.57 8.51 26.18
CA ASN A 110 10.75 7.81 26.71
C ASN A 110 10.87 6.36 26.22
N ASP A 111 10.73 6.15 24.90
CA ASP A 111 10.78 4.85 24.24
C ASP A 111 9.77 3.80 24.77
N LYS A 112 8.62 4.27 25.28
CA LYS A 112 7.52 3.43 25.75
C LYS A 112 6.19 3.92 25.20
N LEU A 113 5.26 2.99 24.97
CA LEU A 113 3.90 3.33 24.60
C LEU A 113 3.20 4.05 25.75
N ALA A 114 2.66 5.24 25.47
CA ALA A 114 1.90 6.04 26.40
C ALA A 114 0.39 6.00 26.09
N ASN A 115 -0.44 6.45 27.02
CA ASN A 115 -1.88 6.54 26.82
C ASN A 115 -2.26 7.59 25.77
N GLY A 116 -3.26 7.25 24.94
CA GLY A 116 -3.81 8.10 23.90
C GLY A 116 -3.12 7.93 22.55
N TYR A 117 -3.59 8.71 21.58
CA TYR A 117 -3.17 8.64 20.19
C TYR A 117 -2.73 10.03 19.70
N ASN A 118 -1.80 10.03 18.75
CA ASN A 118 -1.58 11.14 17.86
C ASN A 118 -2.44 10.92 16.62
N PHE A 119 -2.96 12.00 16.06
CA PHE A 119 -3.86 11.95 14.92
C PHE A 119 -3.37 12.88 13.81
N ASN A 120 -3.44 12.41 12.56
CA ASN A 120 -3.35 13.22 11.36
C ASN A 120 -4.10 12.58 10.20
N PHE A 121 -4.49 13.39 9.23
CA PHE A 121 -4.94 12.92 7.93
C PHE A 121 -3.74 12.70 7.01
N ARG A 122 -3.89 11.74 6.08
CA ARG A 122 -2.99 11.55 4.95
C ARG A 122 -3.81 11.48 3.67
N PHE A 123 -3.50 12.35 2.73
CA PHE A 123 -4.03 12.31 1.38
C PHE A 123 -3.03 11.61 0.47
N ARG A 124 -3.53 10.70 -0.36
CA ARG A 124 -2.68 9.93 -1.28
C ARG A 124 -3.27 9.94 -2.66
N TYR A 125 -2.43 10.21 -3.63
CA TYR A 125 -2.74 10.02 -5.03
C TYR A 125 -1.72 9.07 -5.64
N LYS A 126 -2.19 7.99 -6.29
CA LYS A 126 -1.37 7.05 -7.05
C LYS A 126 -1.82 7.05 -8.49
N PHE A 127 -0.86 7.19 -9.38
CA PHE A 127 -0.97 6.95 -10.81
C PHE A 127 -0.14 5.71 -11.18
N GLU A 128 -0.70 4.80 -11.97
CA GLU A 128 0.01 3.58 -12.38
C GLU A 128 -0.42 3.19 -13.79
N VAL A 129 0.55 2.85 -14.62
CA VAL A 129 0.34 2.29 -15.96
C VAL A 129 0.82 0.84 -15.94
N GLU A 130 -0.03 -0.06 -16.40
CA GLU A 130 0.30 -1.45 -16.67
C GLU A 130 0.29 -1.70 -18.17
N TYR A 131 1.34 -2.31 -18.69
CA TYR A 131 1.43 -2.76 -20.08
C TYR A 131 1.45 -4.28 -20.13
N ARG A 132 0.45 -4.88 -20.79
CA ARG A 132 0.35 -6.32 -20.97
C ARG A 132 1.18 -6.77 -22.16
N ILE A 133 2.27 -7.48 -21.86
CA ILE A 133 3.21 -8.01 -22.85
C ILE A 133 2.62 -9.25 -23.52
N TYR A 134 2.06 -10.17 -22.71
CA TYR A 134 1.52 -11.45 -23.16
C TYR A 134 0.19 -11.76 -22.49
N GLN A 135 -0.69 -12.43 -23.21
CA GLN A 135 -1.93 -13.03 -22.67
C GLN A 135 -2.24 -14.31 -23.44
N SER A 136 -2.52 -15.38 -22.72
CA SER A 136 -2.96 -16.65 -23.31
C SER A 136 -4.35 -16.54 -23.95
N THR A 137 -4.65 -17.37 -24.93
CA THR A 137 -5.94 -17.38 -25.65
C THR A 137 -7.14 -17.64 -24.74
N ASN A 138 -6.97 -18.43 -23.69
CA ASN A 138 -8.00 -18.72 -22.70
C ASN A 138 -8.10 -17.65 -21.58
N ASN A 139 -7.31 -16.56 -21.67
CA ASN A 139 -7.20 -15.49 -20.67
C ASN A 139 -6.84 -15.97 -19.25
N ALA A 140 -6.29 -17.17 -19.10
CA ALA A 140 -5.91 -17.71 -17.80
C ALA A 140 -4.53 -17.16 -17.35
N GLN A 141 -3.61 -16.99 -18.30
CA GLN A 141 -2.26 -16.54 -18.03
C GLN A 141 -1.98 -15.22 -18.72
N SER A 142 -1.26 -14.36 -18.06
CA SER A 142 -0.75 -13.11 -18.65
C SER A 142 0.55 -12.68 -18.00
N PHE A 143 1.35 -11.92 -18.76
CA PHE A 143 2.56 -11.28 -18.28
C PHE A 143 2.49 -9.80 -18.58
N SER A 144 2.70 -8.96 -17.57
CA SER A 144 2.67 -7.52 -17.71
C SER A 144 3.76 -6.85 -16.89
N VAL A 145 4.05 -5.60 -17.24
CA VAL A 145 4.92 -4.70 -16.47
C VAL A 145 4.12 -3.51 -16.00
N LYS A 146 4.46 -2.99 -14.83
CA LYS A 146 3.83 -1.83 -14.21
C LYS A 146 4.88 -0.79 -13.89
N ALA A 147 4.50 0.47 -14.06
CA ALA A 147 5.23 1.62 -13.55
C ALA A 147 4.23 2.63 -12.97
N GLY A 148 4.59 3.29 -11.89
CA GLY A 148 3.69 4.25 -11.28
C GLY A 148 4.37 5.12 -10.24
N ASP A 149 3.68 6.18 -9.87
CA ASP A 149 4.08 7.12 -8.85
C ASP A 149 2.97 7.32 -7.83
N GLU A 150 3.34 7.51 -6.58
CA GLU A 150 2.40 7.77 -5.51
C GLU A 150 2.92 8.90 -4.61
N ILE A 151 2.18 9.99 -4.56
CA ILE A 151 2.42 11.12 -3.65
C ILE A 151 1.53 11.03 -2.41
N MET A 152 2.09 11.41 -1.25
CA MET A 152 1.41 11.41 0.04
C MET A 152 1.63 12.74 0.74
N LEU A 153 0.52 13.34 1.18
CA LEU A 153 0.50 14.62 1.89
C LEU A 153 -0.17 14.42 3.26
N ASN A 154 0.45 14.98 4.30
CA ASN A 154 -0.12 15.00 5.64
C ASN A 154 -0.91 16.31 5.90
N ALA A 155 -1.97 16.21 6.70
CA ALA A 155 -2.66 17.34 7.27
C ALA A 155 -3.08 17.05 8.72
N GLY A 156 -2.95 18.05 9.60
CA GLY A 156 -3.33 17.92 11.02
C GLY A 156 -2.67 18.97 11.89
N LYS A 157 -3.16 19.14 13.11
CA LYS A 157 -2.69 20.20 14.04
C LYS A 157 -1.20 20.09 14.40
N LYS A 158 -0.61 18.89 14.32
CA LYS A 158 0.80 18.63 14.64
C LYS A 158 1.71 18.58 13.42
N ILE A 159 1.16 18.81 12.23
CA ILE A 159 1.92 18.82 10.98
C ILE A 159 2.47 20.24 10.77
N VAL A 160 3.76 20.42 10.97
CA VAL A 160 4.43 21.73 10.86
C VAL A 160 5.36 21.78 9.65
N LYS A 161 6.24 20.80 9.48
CA LYS A 161 7.28 20.79 8.44
C LYS A 161 7.11 19.71 7.38
N ASN A 162 6.34 18.66 7.65
CA ASN A 162 6.17 17.48 6.79
C ASN A 162 4.76 17.37 6.18
N THR A 163 4.24 18.48 5.67
CA THR A 163 3.02 18.46 4.82
C THR A 163 3.24 17.54 3.62
N PHE A 164 4.34 17.68 2.90
CA PHE A 164 4.82 16.61 2.03
C PHE A 164 5.34 15.48 2.90
N GLU A 165 4.74 14.30 2.81
CA GLU A 165 5.20 13.17 3.61
C GLU A 165 6.11 12.25 2.82
N GLN A 166 5.64 11.82 1.65
CA GLN A 166 6.37 10.82 0.88
C GLN A 166 5.98 10.85 -0.59
N ASN A 167 6.96 10.53 -1.44
CA ASN A 167 6.76 10.10 -2.82
C ASN A 167 7.30 8.68 -3.01
N ARG A 168 6.65 7.88 -3.84
CA ARG A 168 7.05 6.50 -4.16
C ARG A 168 6.96 6.25 -5.65
N ILE A 169 8.10 5.99 -6.26
CA ILE A 169 8.17 5.46 -7.62
C ILE A 169 8.15 3.93 -7.53
N ASN A 170 7.25 3.31 -8.25
CA ASN A 170 7.00 1.88 -8.21
C ASN A 170 7.17 1.27 -9.61
N THR A 171 7.84 0.12 -9.67
CA THR A 171 7.88 -0.72 -10.86
C THR A 171 7.59 -2.15 -10.47
N ALA A 172 7.00 -2.94 -11.35
CA ALA A 172 6.78 -4.35 -11.12
C ALA A 172 6.66 -5.15 -12.41
N ILE A 173 7.01 -6.42 -12.31
CA ILE A 173 6.68 -7.49 -13.25
C ILE A 173 5.53 -8.27 -12.63
N CYS A 174 4.46 -8.51 -13.40
CA CYS A 174 3.28 -9.20 -12.95
C CYS A 174 3.07 -10.45 -13.78
N TYR A 175 2.92 -11.57 -13.13
CA TYR A 175 2.58 -12.84 -13.75
C TYR A 175 1.25 -13.35 -13.20
N GLN A 176 0.22 -13.31 -14.05
CA GLN A 176 -1.03 -14.01 -13.76
C GLN A 176 -0.86 -15.47 -14.16
N ALA A 177 -0.69 -16.35 -13.17
CA ALA A 177 -0.47 -17.78 -13.40
C ALA A 177 -1.78 -18.53 -13.70
N THR A 178 -2.89 -18.09 -13.10
CA THR A 178 -4.24 -18.61 -13.31
C THR A 178 -5.24 -17.46 -13.28
N LYS A 179 -6.53 -17.75 -13.53
CA LYS A 179 -7.60 -16.74 -13.35
C LYS A 179 -7.67 -16.22 -11.91
N ASN A 180 -7.15 -16.98 -10.95
CA ASN A 180 -7.27 -16.70 -9.52
C ASN A 180 -5.98 -16.17 -8.90
N PHE A 181 -4.81 -16.52 -9.41
CA PHE A 181 -3.52 -16.18 -8.80
C PHE A 181 -2.69 -15.26 -9.68
N ILE A 182 -2.22 -14.15 -9.07
CA ILE A 182 -1.30 -13.20 -9.66
C ILE A 182 -0.10 -13.05 -8.72
N PHE A 183 1.08 -13.10 -9.28
CA PHE A 183 2.35 -12.87 -8.61
C PHE A 183 2.97 -11.56 -9.12
N ASP A 184 3.35 -10.68 -8.21
CA ASP A 184 4.02 -9.42 -8.53
C ASP A 184 5.42 -9.42 -7.92
N LEU A 185 6.44 -9.22 -8.74
CA LEU A 185 7.81 -8.92 -8.30
C LEU A 185 8.11 -7.47 -8.64
N GLY A 186 8.34 -6.65 -7.63
CA GLY A 186 8.43 -5.22 -7.80
C GLY A 186 9.55 -4.56 -7.03
N TYR A 187 9.80 -3.31 -7.39
CA TYR A 187 10.71 -2.42 -6.71
C TYR A 187 10.03 -1.09 -6.44
N THR A 188 10.28 -0.53 -5.26
CA THR A 188 9.82 0.80 -4.86
C THR A 188 11.00 1.62 -4.40
N PHE A 189 11.21 2.76 -5.03
CA PHE A 189 12.02 3.84 -4.49
C PHE A 189 11.11 4.80 -3.72
N GLY A 190 11.39 4.98 -2.44
CA GLY A 190 10.62 5.87 -1.56
C GLY A 190 11.48 7.04 -1.09
N PHE A 191 10.91 8.24 -1.18
CA PHE A 191 11.49 9.48 -0.68
C PHE A 191 10.54 10.07 0.35
N GLN A 192 10.96 10.15 1.62
CA GLN A 192 10.09 10.51 2.74
C GLN A 192 10.67 11.67 3.53
N GLN A 193 9.86 12.69 3.79
CA GLN A 193 10.22 13.79 4.68
C GLN A 193 9.92 13.43 6.14
N LYS A 194 10.89 13.67 7.02
CA LYS A 194 10.75 13.52 8.46
C LYS A 194 10.07 14.75 9.08
N SER A 195 9.57 14.59 10.30
CA SER A 195 9.07 15.72 11.10
C SER A 195 10.13 16.78 11.42
N SER A 196 11.43 16.42 11.42
CA SER A 196 12.56 17.35 11.53
C SER A 196 12.74 18.25 10.31
N GLY A 197 12.18 17.86 9.16
CA GLY A 197 12.40 18.47 7.85
C GLY A 197 13.40 17.74 6.96
N ASP A 198 14.19 16.83 7.53
CA ASP A 198 15.13 15.98 6.80
C ASP A 198 14.42 14.95 5.93
N TYR A 199 15.17 14.28 5.07
CA TYR A 199 14.64 13.26 4.17
C TYR A 199 15.29 11.91 4.39
N ASN A 200 14.47 10.87 4.26
CA ASN A 200 14.89 9.47 4.17
C ASN A 200 14.62 8.94 2.77
N GLN A 201 15.50 8.07 2.32
CA GLN A 201 15.29 7.27 1.11
C GLN A 201 15.13 5.79 1.50
N ALA A 202 14.29 5.09 0.76
CA ALA A 202 14.06 3.66 0.96
C ALA A 202 14.05 2.93 -0.37
N ASN A 203 14.85 1.89 -0.46
CA ASN A 203 14.85 0.92 -1.55
C ASN A 203 14.11 -0.33 -1.05
N ILE A 204 12.98 -0.67 -1.68
CA ILE A 204 12.11 -1.77 -1.24
C ILE A 204 11.91 -2.75 -2.37
N PHE A 205 12.40 -3.96 -2.25
CA PHE A 205 12.08 -5.08 -3.12
C PHE A 205 10.81 -5.74 -2.63
N ARG A 206 9.85 -5.97 -3.53
CA ARG A 206 8.52 -6.43 -3.20
C ARG A 206 8.20 -7.73 -3.88
N PHE A 207 7.66 -8.67 -3.11
CA PHE A 207 6.99 -9.85 -3.62
C PHE A 207 5.56 -9.88 -3.10
N SER A 208 4.60 -10.04 -4.00
CA SER A 208 3.17 -10.03 -3.65
C SER A 208 2.42 -11.15 -4.35
N ILE A 209 1.53 -11.77 -3.62
CA ILE A 209 0.59 -12.77 -4.13
C ILE A 209 -0.81 -12.18 -4.02
N GLN A 210 -1.55 -12.16 -5.13
CA GLN A 210 -2.95 -11.76 -5.16
C GLN A 210 -3.82 -12.96 -5.52
N HIS A 211 -4.83 -13.23 -4.68
CA HIS A 211 -5.74 -14.35 -4.82
C HIS A 211 -7.17 -13.84 -5.03
N LYS A 212 -7.76 -14.12 -6.19
CA LYS A 212 -9.16 -13.82 -6.49
C LYS A 212 -10.02 -15.04 -6.15
N ILE A 213 -10.94 -14.86 -5.22
CA ILE A 213 -11.86 -15.90 -4.76
C ILE A 213 -13.25 -15.55 -5.27
N LYS A 214 -13.85 -16.46 -6.01
CA LYS A 214 -15.29 -16.40 -6.38
C LYS A 214 -16.03 -17.36 -5.47
N ILE A 215 -17.05 -16.86 -4.82
CA ILE A 215 -18.00 -17.64 -4.03
C ILE A 215 -19.20 -17.93 -4.90
#